data_f7419577757db701f62a8f3d9538659f
#
_entry.id   f7419577757db701f62a8f3d9538659f
#
_cell.length_a   1.000
_cell.length_b   1.000
_cell.length_c   1.000
_cell.angle_alpha   90.00
_cell.angle_beta   90.00
_cell.angle_gamma   90.00
#
_symmetry.space_group_name_H-M   'P 1'
#
loop_
_entity.id
_entity.type
_entity.pdbx_description
1 polymer ?
#
loop_
_entity_poly.entity_id
_entity_poly.type
_entity_poly.pdbx_seq_one_letter_code
_entity_poly.pdbx_strand_id
1 'polypeptide(L)'
;MRVIEIELTFQPCAGGRRHPGAVAHAMMKFSVSHAGDDDFRTGGLRDFFAYRDLGLAGATDGRVGAHVIRARGAHDRPGTRHQHQLDVQIVYVVRGWIVFHYEGQGEIRLEAGSCVHQPPGIVHTELGHSEDLEMLEITLPADFATQAL
;
A
#
# COMPACT_ATOMS: atom_id res chain seq x y z
N MET A 1 8.24 -11.86 33.44
CA MET A 1 8.15 -11.42 32.06
C MET A 1 9.06 -12.33 31.24
N ARG A 2 8.49 -13.31 30.51
CA ARG A 2 9.27 -14.24 29.67
C ARG A 2 9.37 -13.63 28.29
N VAL A 3 10.58 -13.34 27.84
CA VAL A 3 10.90 -13.02 26.46
C VAL A 3 10.80 -14.32 25.66
N ILE A 4 9.88 -14.39 24.72
CA ILE A 4 9.82 -15.50 23.76
C ILE A 4 10.69 -15.08 22.58
N GLU A 5 11.90 -15.63 22.51
CA GLU A 5 12.70 -15.58 21.29
C GLU A 5 12.08 -16.52 20.26
N ILE A 6 11.53 -15.95 19.19
CA ILE A 6 11.09 -16.71 18.02
C ILE A 6 12.28 -16.72 17.05
N GLU A 7 13.04 -17.80 17.02
CA GLU A 7 13.99 -18.05 15.94
C GLU A 7 13.20 -18.39 14.66
N LEU A 8 13.06 -17.43 13.76
CA LEU A 8 12.61 -17.67 12.39
C LEU A 8 13.77 -18.29 11.60
N THR A 9 13.88 -19.62 11.61
CA THR A 9 14.78 -20.33 10.69
C THR A 9 14.21 -20.27 9.29
N PHE A 10 14.73 -19.38 8.46
CA PHE A 10 14.51 -19.38 7.03
C PHE A 10 15.22 -20.59 6.42
N GLN A 11 14.49 -21.65 6.07
CA GLN A 11 15.01 -22.69 5.20
C GLN A 11 15.06 -22.14 3.77
N PRO A 12 16.25 -22.07 3.13
CA PRO A 12 16.32 -21.70 1.74
C PRO A 12 15.69 -22.82 0.89
N CYS A 13 14.73 -22.49 0.05
CA CYS A 13 14.20 -23.41 -0.96
C CYS A 13 15.35 -23.89 -1.85
N ALA A 14 15.71 -25.17 -1.77
CA ALA A 14 16.68 -25.78 -2.65
C ALA A 14 16.08 -25.84 -4.06
N GLY A 15 16.66 -25.12 -5.04
CA GLY A 15 16.31 -25.25 -6.46
C GLY A 15 16.19 -23.96 -7.27
N GLY A 16 16.73 -22.84 -6.85
CA GLY A 16 16.77 -21.60 -7.63
C GLY A 16 17.90 -21.62 -8.67
N ARG A 17 17.59 -21.67 -9.98
CA ARG A 17 18.55 -21.37 -11.05
C ARG A 17 19.10 -19.96 -10.82
N ARG A 18 20.44 -19.83 -10.75
CA ARG A 18 21.10 -18.54 -10.71
C ARG A 18 20.83 -17.81 -12.02
N HIS A 19 20.07 -16.73 -12.00
CA HIS A 19 20.00 -15.81 -13.11
C HIS A 19 21.33 -15.08 -13.25
N PRO A 20 21.96 -15.06 -14.45
CA PRO A 20 23.15 -14.27 -14.70
C PRO A 20 22.71 -12.81 -14.89
N GLY A 21 22.89 -12.02 -13.88
CA GLY A 21 22.64 -10.58 -13.86
C GLY A 21 22.78 -10.12 -12.43
N ALA A 22 24.02 -9.89 -11.98
CA ALA A 22 24.25 -9.17 -10.75
C ALA A 22 23.71 -7.75 -10.92
N VAL A 23 22.44 -7.54 -10.63
CA VAL A 23 21.90 -6.21 -10.36
C VAL A 23 22.69 -5.73 -9.15
N ALA A 24 23.50 -4.70 -9.33
CA ALA A 24 24.15 -4.03 -8.21
C ALA A 24 23.06 -3.77 -7.17
N HIS A 25 23.14 -4.43 -6.02
CA HIS A 25 22.22 -4.18 -4.92
C HIS A 25 22.49 -2.73 -4.49
N ALA A 26 21.66 -1.79 -5.01
CA ALA A 26 21.58 -0.46 -4.44
C ALA A 26 21.41 -0.64 -2.94
N MET A 27 22.30 -0.03 -2.16
CA MET A 27 22.35 -0.26 -0.71
C MET A 27 21.06 0.29 -0.11
N MET A 28 20.18 -0.59 0.34
CA MET A 28 19.02 -0.20 1.14
C MET A 28 19.50 0.47 2.42
N LYS A 29 18.84 1.56 2.80
CA LYS A 29 19.20 2.35 3.98
C LYS A 29 18.24 2.03 5.12
N PHE A 30 18.76 1.96 6.31
CA PHE A 30 17.91 1.99 7.50
C PHE A 30 17.13 3.32 7.52
N SER A 31 15.84 3.27 7.76
CA SER A 31 14.98 4.45 7.88
C SER A 31 13.93 4.26 8.97
N VAL A 32 13.55 5.34 9.62
CA VAL A 32 12.46 5.39 10.58
C VAL A 32 11.60 6.60 10.25
N SER A 33 10.29 6.43 10.23
CA SER A 33 9.33 7.52 10.07
C SER A 33 8.44 7.57 11.31
N HIS A 34 8.59 8.60 12.13
CA HIS A 34 7.71 8.84 13.28
C HIS A 34 6.47 9.60 12.85
N ALA A 35 5.34 9.29 13.47
CA ALA A 35 4.09 9.95 13.17
C ALA A 35 4.08 11.39 13.71
N GLY A 36 3.68 12.33 12.85
CA GLY A 36 3.32 13.69 13.21
C GLY A 36 2.00 14.05 12.52
N ASP A 37 1.14 14.79 13.22
CA ASP A 37 -0.17 15.17 12.63
C ASP A 37 -0.02 16.10 11.42
N ASP A 38 1.06 16.88 11.36
CA ASP A 38 1.37 17.80 10.25
C ASP A 38 2.00 17.11 9.03
N ASP A 39 2.24 15.80 9.07
CA ASP A 39 2.92 15.07 7.99
C ASP A 39 1.99 14.66 6.84
N PHE A 40 0.68 14.80 7.04
CA PHE A 40 -0.29 14.48 6.01
C PHE A 40 -0.40 15.59 4.98
N ARG A 41 -0.32 15.23 3.70
CA ARG A 41 -0.45 16.15 2.56
C ARG A 41 -1.70 15.83 1.76
N THR A 42 -2.36 16.87 1.29
CA THR A 42 -3.47 16.81 0.32
C THR A 42 -2.92 17.04 -1.08
N GLY A 43 -3.71 16.72 -2.12
CA GLY A 43 -3.28 16.88 -3.51
C GLY A 43 -2.74 15.60 -4.14
N GLY A 44 -2.91 14.44 -3.49
CA GLY A 44 -2.70 13.13 -4.10
C GLY A 44 -3.79 12.77 -5.12
N LEU A 45 -3.86 11.51 -5.51
CA LEU A 45 -4.80 11.01 -6.52
C LEU A 45 -6.28 11.23 -6.17
N ARG A 46 -6.60 11.34 -4.88
CA ARG A 46 -7.96 11.55 -4.36
C ARG A 46 -8.00 12.77 -3.45
N ASP A 47 -8.91 13.68 -3.70
CA ASP A 47 -9.10 14.90 -2.90
C ASP A 47 -9.76 14.63 -1.53
N PHE A 48 -10.43 13.50 -1.39
CA PHE A 48 -11.03 13.03 -0.14
C PHE A 48 -10.05 12.28 0.77
N PHE A 49 -8.80 12.13 0.36
CA PHE A 49 -7.73 11.55 1.16
C PHE A 49 -6.61 12.55 1.47
N ALA A 50 -5.92 12.29 2.57
CA ALA A 50 -4.63 12.85 2.90
C ALA A 50 -3.59 11.73 3.03
N TYR A 51 -2.39 11.99 2.57
CA TYR A 51 -1.32 11.00 2.43
C TYR A 51 -0.12 11.38 3.28
N ARG A 52 0.42 10.45 4.01
CA ARG A 52 1.69 10.56 4.72
C ARG A 52 2.68 9.55 4.13
N ASP A 53 3.72 10.04 3.47
CA ASP A 53 4.82 9.22 2.96
C ASP A 53 5.66 8.70 4.14
N LEU A 54 5.95 7.40 4.14
CA LEU A 54 6.80 6.74 5.15
C LEU A 54 8.29 6.75 4.77
N GLY A 55 8.67 7.36 3.64
CA GLY A 55 10.05 7.54 3.21
C GLY A 55 10.73 6.28 2.67
N LEU A 56 9.97 5.20 2.42
CA LEU A 56 10.55 3.94 1.97
C LEU A 56 11.09 4.01 0.55
N ALA A 57 10.55 4.86 -0.31
CA ALA A 57 11.09 5.06 -1.66
C ALA A 57 12.56 5.49 -1.63
N GLY A 58 12.88 6.48 -0.80
CA GLY A 58 14.26 6.94 -0.64
C GLY A 58 15.19 5.94 0.06
N ALA A 59 14.65 5.13 0.96
CA ALA A 59 15.42 4.12 1.68
C ALA A 59 15.71 2.88 0.84
N THR A 60 14.86 2.59 -0.16
CA THR A 60 14.90 1.36 -0.98
C THR A 60 15.28 1.61 -2.44
N ASP A 61 15.79 2.80 -2.76
CA ASP A 61 16.13 3.18 -4.14
C ASP A 61 14.95 3.00 -5.11
N GLY A 62 13.77 3.52 -4.71
CA GLY A 62 12.54 3.49 -5.50
C GLY A 62 11.82 2.14 -5.57
N ARG A 63 12.30 1.11 -4.88
CA ARG A 63 11.70 -0.24 -4.96
C ARG A 63 10.38 -0.35 -4.24
N VAL A 64 10.25 0.32 -3.08
CA VAL A 64 9.08 0.21 -2.22
C VAL A 64 8.53 1.58 -1.93
N GLY A 65 7.27 1.81 -2.25
CA GLY A 65 6.47 2.92 -1.75
C GLY A 65 5.66 2.49 -0.54
N ALA A 66 5.49 3.37 0.43
CA ALA A 66 4.56 3.13 1.52
C ALA A 66 3.96 4.45 2.03
N HIS A 67 2.64 4.45 2.18
CA HIS A 67 1.88 5.60 2.64
C HIS A 67 0.88 5.21 3.72
N VAL A 68 0.73 6.06 4.71
CA VAL A 68 -0.51 6.06 5.51
C VAL A 68 -1.49 7.00 4.81
N ILE A 69 -2.67 6.49 4.53
CA ILE A 69 -3.76 7.21 3.86
C ILE A 69 -4.86 7.41 4.90
N ARG A 70 -5.31 8.65 5.06
CA ARG A 70 -6.35 9.04 6.02
C ARG A 70 -7.51 9.72 5.28
N ALA A 71 -8.74 9.38 5.66
CA ALA A 71 -9.91 10.07 5.19
C ALA A 71 -9.92 11.54 5.66
N ARG A 72 -10.48 12.43 4.83
CA ARG A 72 -10.73 13.85 5.13
C ARG A 72 -12.20 14.11 5.45
N GLY A 73 -12.93 13.10 5.84
CA GLY A 73 -14.35 13.08 6.11
C GLY A 73 -14.97 11.81 5.55
N ALA A 74 -16.22 11.56 5.85
CA ALA A 74 -16.96 10.45 5.23
C ALA A 74 -17.13 10.68 3.73
N HIS A 75 -17.09 9.61 2.95
CA HIS A 75 -17.28 9.66 1.50
C HIS A 75 -18.22 8.54 1.05
N ASP A 76 -19.27 8.91 0.34
CA ASP A 76 -20.35 8.02 -0.09
C ASP A 76 -20.58 8.04 -1.62
N ARG A 77 -19.63 8.57 -2.38
CA ARG A 77 -19.70 8.64 -3.83
C ARG A 77 -18.60 7.79 -4.46
N PRO A 78 -18.90 7.12 -5.59
CA PRO A 78 -17.87 6.41 -6.32
C PRO A 78 -16.74 7.35 -6.76
N GLY A 79 -15.51 6.94 -6.51
CA GLY A 79 -14.32 7.54 -7.07
C GLY A 79 -14.18 7.24 -8.57
N THR A 80 -13.08 7.68 -9.17
CA THR A 80 -12.76 7.36 -10.57
C THR A 80 -12.37 5.90 -10.69
N ARG A 81 -12.97 5.19 -11.64
CA ARG A 81 -12.56 3.84 -12.03
C ARG A 81 -11.16 3.90 -12.64
N HIS A 82 -10.24 3.06 -12.16
CA HIS A 82 -8.84 3.11 -12.56
C HIS A 82 -8.12 1.78 -12.33
N GLN A 83 -6.89 1.71 -12.85
CA GLN A 83 -5.95 0.62 -12.59
C GLN A 83 -4.54 1.18 -12.41
N HIS A 84 -3.67 0.39 -11.76
CA HIS A 84 -2.28 0.74 -11.54
C HIS A 84 -1.34 -0.18 -12.31
N GLN A 85 -0.26 0.41 -12.85
CA GLN A 85 0.83 -0.33 -13.50
C GLN A 85 1.97 -0.50 -12.49
N LEU A 86 1.88 -1.53 -11.67
CA LEU A 86 2.85 -1.86 -10.62
C LEU A 86 2.94 -3.38 -10.48
N ASP A 87 3.90 -3.88 -9.73
CA ASP A 87 4.10 -5.31 -9.51
C ASP A 87 3.31 -5.83 -8.30
N VAL A 88 3.25 -5.03 -7.23
CA VAL A 88 2.56 -5.37 -5.99
C VAL A 88 1.90 -4.14 -5.40
N GLN A 89 0.64 -4.26 -5.01
CA GLN A 89 -0.05 -3.30 -4.17
C GLN A 89 -0.77 -4.02 -3.04
N ILE A 90 -0.51 -3.59 -1.82
CA ILE A 90 -1.15 -4.11 -0.62
C ILE A 90 -1.80 -2.94 0.10
N VAL A 91 -3.05 -3.11 0.51
CA VAL A 91 -3.75 -2.17 1.39
C VAL A 91 -4.16 -2.90 2.65
N TYR A 92 -3.79 -2.34 3.81
CA TYR A 92 -4.18 -2.82 5.13
C TYR A 92 -4.97 -1.74 5.85
N VAL A 93 -6.20 -2.05 6.24
CA VAL A 93 -7.05 -1.10 6.97
C VAL A 93 -6.66 -1.09 8.45
N VAL A 94 -6.21 0.07 8.93
CA VAL A 94 -5.78 0.28 10.32
C VAL A 94 -6.99 0.64 11.19
N ARG A 95 -7.88 1.49 10.66
CA ARG A 95 -9.08 1.98 11.37
C ARG A 95 -10.18 2.32 10.36
N GLY A 96 -11.44 2.24 10.81
CA GLY A 96 -12.61 2.52 9.99
C GLY A 96 -12.89 1.42 8.97
N TRP A 97 -13.48 1.80 7.86
CA TRP A 97 -13.82 0.88 6.76
C TRP A 97 -13.79 1.60 5.42
N ILE A 98 -13.60 0.81 4.34
CA ILE A 98 -13.69 1.24 2.96
C ILE A 98 -14.36 0.16 2.11
N VAL A 99 -15.14 0.56 1.12
CA VAL A 99 -15.74 -0.34 0.11
C VAL A 99 -15.08 -0.06 -1.24
N PHE A 100 -14.56 -1.11 -1.85
CA PHE A 100 -14.10 -1.10 -3.23
C PHE A 100 -15.01 -1.96 -4.10
N HIS A 101 -15.16 -1.55 -5.34
CA HIS A 101 -15.59 -2.46 -6.41
C HIS A 101 -14.36 -2.88 -7.21
N TYR A 102 -14.12 -4.18 -7.33
CA TYR A 102 -13.08 -4.77 -8.15
C TYR A 102 -13.69 -5.49 -9.35
N GLU A 103 -13.14 -5.27 -10.54
CA GLU A 103 -13.61 -5.96 -11.74
C GLU A 103 -13.44 -7.48 -11.60
N GLY A 104 -14.51 -8.22 -11.87
CA GLY A 104 -14.54 -9.67 -11.72
C GLY A 104 -14.69 -10.20 -10.29
N GLN A 105 -14.62 -9.34 -9.25
CA GLN A 105 -14.78 -9.74 -7.84
C GLN A 105 -16.02 -9.10 -7.19
N GLY A 106 -16.53 -7.98 -7.75
CA GLY A 106 -17.64 -7.24 -7.19
C GLY A 106 -17.25 -6.29 -6.06
N GLU A 107 -18.22 -5.97 -5.22
CA GLU A 107 -18.05 -5.07 -4.08
C GLU A 107 -17.47 -5.81 -2.89
N ILE A 108 -16.39 -5.26 -2.34
CA ILE A 108 -15.72 -5.80 -1.16
C ILE A 108 -15.59 -4.70 -0.12
N ARG A 109 -16.14 -4.94 1.08
CA ARG A 109 -15.96 -4.09 2.24
C ARG A 109 -14.77 -4.57 3.05
N LEU A 110 -13.83 -3.67 3.27
CA LEU A 110 -12.65 -3.88 4.11
C LEU A 110 -12.84 -3.10 5.40
N GLU A 111 -12.62 -3.74 6.53
CA GLU A 111 -12.70 -3.16 7.87
C GLU A 111 -11.33 -3.19 8.56
N ALA A 112 -11.21 -2.53 9.71
CA ALA A 112 -9.97 -2.57 10.49
C ALA A 112 -9.47 -4.01 10.68
N GLY A 113 -8.19 -4.26 10.35
CA GLY A 113 -7.58 -5.58 10.32
C GLY A 113 -7.65 -6.31 8.97
N SER A 114 -8.44 -5.80 8.00
CA SER A 114 -8.49 -6.38 6.66
C SER A 114 -7.24 -6.03 5.85
N CYS A 115 -6.77 -7.01 5.08
CA CYS A 115 -5.67 -6.85 4.13
C CYS A 115 -6.14 -7.29 2.74
N VAL A 116 -5.87 -6.47 1.73
CA VAL A 116 -6.11 -6.83 0.33
C VAL A 116 -4.82 -6.69 -0.47
N HIS A 117 -4.54 -7.69 -1.29
CA HIS A 117 -3.57 -7.60 -2.38
C HIS A 117 -4.33 -7.22 -3.66
N GLN A 118 -3.93 -6.13 -4.28
CA GLN A 118 -4.45 -5.66 -5.56
C GLN A 118 -3.45 -6.04 -6.65
N PRO A 119 -3.75 -7.08 -7.46
CA PRO A 119 -2.82 -7.53 -8.50
C PRO A 119 -2.63 -6.47 -9.59
N PRO A 120 -1.50 -6.51 -10.33
CA PRO A 120 -1.23 -5.58 -11.42
C PRO A 120 -2.39 -5.49 -12.41
N GLY A 121 -2.80 -4.24 -12.71
CA GLY A 121 -3.85 -3.97 -13.68
C GLY A 121 -5.27 -4.32 -13.24
N ILE A 122 -5.51 -4.73 -12.00
CA ILE A 122 -6.88 -4.90 -11.52
C ILE A 122 -7.62 -3.56 -11.55
N VAL A 123 -8.74 -3.54 -12.28
CA VAL A 123 -9.57 -2.35 -12.36
C VAL A 123 -10.43 -2.26 -11.10
N HIS A 124 -10.39 -1.11 -10.45
CA HIS A 124 -11.14 -0.90 -9.22
C HIS A 124 -11.64 0.54 -9.06
N THR A 125 -12.56 0.70 -8.12
CA THR A 125 -13.17 1.98 -7.77
C THR A 125 -13.44 2.00 -6.27
N GLU A 126 -13.10 3.08 -5.59
CA GLU A 126 -13.58 3.35 -4.23
C GLU A 126 -15.06 3.74 -4.29
N LEU A 127 -15.92 3.06 -3.55
CA LEU A 127 -17.35 3.35 -3.51
C LEU A 127 -17.75 4.20 -2.31
N GLY A 128 -16.99 4.14 -1.23
CA GLY A 128 -17.21 4.91 -0.03
C GLY A 128 -16.35 4.44 1.13
N HIS A 129 -16.26 5.28 2.15
CA HIS A 129 -15.50 4.99 3.36
C HIS A 129 -16.01 5.74 4.58
N SER A 130 -15.63 5.27 5.77
CA SER A 130 -15.92 5.95 7.03
C SER A 130 -15.08 7.22 7.19
N GLU A 131 -15.58 8.13 8.04
CA GLU A 131 -14.89 9.39 8.36
C GLU A 131 -13.53 9.17 9.02
N ASP A 132 -13.42 8.10 9.82
CA ASP A 132 -12.22 7.74 10.57
C ASP A 132 -11.30 6.75 9.85
N LEU A 133 -11.52 6.50 8.55
CA LEU A 133 -10.68 5.58 7.78
C LEU A 133 -9.21 5.97 7.87
N GLU A 134 -8.39 4.99 8.22
CA GLU A 134 -6.94 5.04 8.09
C GLU A 134 -6.44 3.69 7.56
N MET A 135 -5.59 3.73 6.54
CA MET A 135 -5.04 2.53 5.92
C MET A 135 -3.58 2.71 5.57
N LEU A 136 -2.84 1.61 5.58
CA LEU A 136 -1.47 1.52 5.08
C LEU A 136 -1.52 0.96 3.66
N GLU A 137 -0.91 1.69 2.73
CA GLU A 137 -0.66 1.22 1.36
C GLU A 137 0.82 0.94 1.18
N ILE A 138 1.13 -0.19 0.56
CA ILE A 138 2.49 -0.57 0.16
C ILE A 138 2.49 -0.91 -1.32
N THR A 139 3.44 -0.34 -2.08
CA THR A 139 3.55 -0.51 -3.53
C THR A 139 4.95 -0.92 -3.94
N LEU A 140 5.05 -1.71 -5.00
CA LEU A 140 6.28 -2.07 -5.69
C LEU A 140 6.04 -1.92 -7.21
N PRO A 141 6.82 -1.06 -7.91
CA PRO A 141 7.75 -0.08 -7.36
C PRO A 141 7.08 1.06 -6.59
N ALA A 142 7.88 1.96 -6.02
CA ALA A 142 7.36 3.15 -5.31
C ALA A 142 6.64 4.12 -6.23
N ASP A 143 7.15 4.27 -7.46
CA ASP A 143 6.58 5.13 -8.50
C ASP A 143 5.96 4.26 -9.60
N PHE A 144 4.72 4.54 -9.93
CA PHE A 144 3.94 3.77 -10.89
C PHE A 144 2.89 4.63 -11.60
N ALA A 145 2.49 4.20 -12.79
CA ALA A 145 1.44 4.88 -13.55
C ALA A 145 0.04 4.43 -13.09
N THR A 146 -0.86 5.40 -12.98
CA THR A 146 -2.30 5.18 -12.78
C THR A 146 -3.05 5.55 -14.06
N GLN A 147 -3.88 4.64 -14.54
CA GLN A 147 -4.72 4.85 -15.71
C GLN A 147 -6.19 4.96 -15.28
N ALA A 148 -6.79 6.11 -15.49
CA ALA A 148 -8.24 6.31 -15.37
C ALA A 148 -8.97 5.66 -16.56
N LEU A 149 -10.17 5.09 -16.30
CA LEU A 149 -10.98 4.32 -17.25
C LEU A 149 -12.40 4.88 -17.34
#